data_370718022d87a1536aa92d3081c37f1e
#
_entry.id   370718022d87a1536aa92d3081c37f1e
#
_cell.length_a   1.000
_cell.length_b   1.000
_cell.length_c   1.000
_cell.angle_alpha   90.00
_cell.angle_beta   90.00
_cell.angle_gamma   90.00
#
_symmetry.space_group_name_H-M   'P 1'
#
loop_
_entity.id
_entity.type
_entity.pdbx_description
1 polymer ?
#
loop_
_entity_poly.entity_id
_entity_poly.type
_entity_poly.pdbx_seq_one_letter_code
_entity_poly.pdbx_strand_id
1 'polypeptide(L)'
;MEKELRIIISGGGTGGHIFPAVSIANAIIELRPDAEILFVGAEGRMEMQRVPDAGYRIIGLPIAGFDRKRLWKNVSVLIKLMRSQWKARKVIKDFRPQVAVGVGGYASGPTLKTAGMMGVPTLIQEQNSYAGVTNKLLAQKARKICVAYDGMEKFFPADKIIMTGNPVRQNLTKDMPSKEEALGSFHLQPGKKTILIVGGSLGARTINNTLTASLTTIKENTDVQFIWQTGKYYY
;
A
#
# COMPACT_ATOMS: atom_id res chain seq x y z
N MET A 1 -13.16 6.57 31.92
CA MET A 1 -12.15 6.99 30.92
C MET A 1 -12.18 5.97 29.80
N GLU A 2 -12.59 6.36 28.61
CA GLU A 2 -12.45 5.49 27.44
C GLU A 2 -10.97 5.16 27.24
N LYS A 3 -10.69 3.90 27.01
CA LYS A 3 -9.31 3.41 26.84
C LYS A 3 -8.79 3.93 25.52
N GLU A 4 -7.68 4.65 25.53
CA GLU A 4 -6.98 5.14 24.34
C GLU A 4 -6.88 4.05 23.28
N LEU A 5 -7.34 4.33 22.05
CA LEU A 5 -7.38 3.35 20.96
C LEU A 5 -5.99 3.24 20.32
N ARG A 6 -5.33 2.07 20.46
CA ARG A 6 -4.02 1.80 19.89
C ARG A 6 -4.10 0.78 18.76
N ILE A 7 -3.58 1.16 17.59
CA ILE A 7 -3.68 0.37 16.36
C ILE A 7 -2.28 0.19 15.76
N ILE A 8 -1.94 -1.06 15.43
CA ILE A 8 -0.80 -1.35 14.57
C ILE A 8 -1.27 -1.45 13.13
N ILE A 9 -0.59 -0.75 12.22
CA ILE A 9 -0.76 -0.90 10.77
C ILE A 9 0.52 -1.46 10.18
N SER A 10 0.45 -2.57 9.46
CA SER A 10 1.62 -3.24 8.89
C SER A 10 1.47 -3.48 7.40
N GLY A 11 2.51 -3.07 6.67
CA GLY A 11 2.58 -3.23 5.23
C GLY A 11 3.78 -2.49 4.66
N GLY A 12 3.99 -2.64 3.35
CA GLY A 12 5.08 -1.93 2.70
C GLY A 12 5.69 -2.67 1.52
N GLY A 13 6.90 -2.27 1.16
CA GLY A 13 7.66 -2.77 0.03
C GLY A 13 7.37 -2.02 -1.28
N THR A 14 6.16 -1.50 -1.47
CA THR A 14 5.76 -0.71 -2.64
C THR A 14 4.77 0.38 -2.26
N GLY A 15 4.65 1.41 -3.10
CA GLY A 15 3.64 2.47 -2.92
C GLY A 15 2.21 1.92 -2.85
N GLY A 16 1.91 0.83 -3.59
CA GLY A 16 0.60 0.19 -3.58
C GLY A 16 0.16 -0.37 -2.22
N HIS A 17 1.08 -0.63 -1.30
CA HIS A 17 0.77 -0.99 0.09
C HIS A 17 0.90 0.20 1.05
N ILE A 18 1.89 1.07 0.83
CA ILE A 18 2.18 2.18 1.74
C ILE A 18 1.05 3.22 1.73
N PHE A 19 0.62 3.65 0.56
CA PHE A 19 -0.41 4.70 0.46
C PHE A 19 -1.78 4.26 0.99
N PRO A 20 -2.29 3.05 0.69
CA PRO A 20 -3.48 2.53 1.38
C PRO A 20 -3.35 2.46 2.90
N ALA A 21 -2.17 2.05 3.40
CA ALA A 21 -1.92 2.00 4.85
C ALA A 21 -2.01 3.39 5.49
N VAL A 22 -1.39 4.41 4.85
CA VAL A 22 -1.45 5.81 5.31
C VAL A 22 -2.88 6.35 5.20
N SER A 23 -3.61 6.03 4.12
CA SER A 23 -5.01 6.45 3.96
C SER A 23 -5.92 5.88 5.04
N ILE A 24 -5.71 4.61 5.42
CA ILE A 24 -6.42 3.98 6.55
C ILE A 24 -6.08 4.70 7.86
N ALA A 25 -4.80 4.99 8.10
CA ALA A 25 -4.36 5.71 9.30
C ALA A 25 -5.02 7.10 9.40
N ASN A 26 -4.99 7.87 8.31
CA ASN A 26 -5.61 9.19 8.26
C ASN A 26 -7.12 9.14 8.55
N ALA A 27 -7.83 8.19 7.94
CA ALA A 27 -9.26 8.00 8.19
C ALA A 27 -9.57 7.62 9.64
N ILE A 28 -8.71 6.80 10.26
CA ILE A 28 -8.85 6.46 11.68
C ILE A 28 -8.66 7.69 12.56
N ILE A 29 -7.63 8.49 12.32
CA ILE A 29 -7.39 9.72 13.09
C ILE A 29 -8.51 10.75 12.89
N GLU A 30 -9.07 10.85 11.68
CA GLU A 30 -10.23 11.74 11.43
C GLU A 30 -11.46 11.32 12.25
N LEU A 31 -11.72 10.02 12.37
CA LEU A 31 -12.83 9.47 13.13
C LEU A 31 -12.57 9.38 14.65
N ARG A 32 -11.33 9.21 15.05
CA ARG A 32 -10.86 9.01 16.42
C ARG A 32 -9.54 9.77 16.61
N PRO A 33 -9.59 11.09 16.87
CA PRO A 33 -8.39 11.92 17.07
C PRO A 33 -7.51 11.48 18.25
N ASP A 34 -8.09 10.74 19.19
CA ASP A 34 -7.43 10.15 20.36
C ASP A 34 -6.69 8.83 20.05
N ALA A 35 -6.79 8.30 18.81
CA ALA A 35 -6.15 7.04 18.47
C ALA A 35 -4.63 7.19 18.32
N GLU A 36 -3.89 6.25 18.89
CA GLU A 36 -2.45 6.11 18.69
C GLU A 36 -2.17 5.05 17.60
N ILE A 37 -1.46 5.45 16.55
CA ILE A 37 -1.14 4.57 15.42
C ILE A 37 0.37 4.32 15.38
N LEU A 38 0.74 3.05 15.31
CA LEU A 38 2.11 2.60 15.10
C LEU A 38 2.21 1.76 13.83
N PHE A 39 3.08 2.18 12.91
CA PHE A 39 3.37 1.39 11.73
C PHE A 39 4.47 0.35 12.02
N VAL A 40 4.36 -0.79 11.31
CA VAL A 40 5.40 -1.83 11.30
C VAL A 40 5.70 -2.18 9.84
N GLY A 41 6.93 -1.90 9.41
CA GLY A 41 7.42 -2.08 8.05
C GLY A 41 8.65 -2.99 7.96
N ALA A 42 9.23 -3.14 6.77
CA ALA A 42 10.49 -3.86 6.56
C ALA A 42 11.68 -2.89 6.58
N GLU A 43 12.72 -3.22 7.32
CA GLU A 43 13.95 -2.42 7.36
C GLU A 43 14.55 -2.20 5.97
N GLY A 44 15.03 -0.97 5.71
CA GLY A 44 15.66 -0.61 4.44
C GLY A 44 14.71 -0.53 3.24
N ARG A 45 13.39 -0.48 3.47
CA ARG A 45 12.38 -0.34 2.43
C ARG A 45 11.76 1.06 2.43
N MET A 46 11.04 1.36 1.36
CA MET A 46 10.43 2.67 1.09
C MET A 46 9.54 3.15 2.23
N GLU A 47 8.82 2.26 2.90
CA GLU A 47 7.95 2.59 4.03
C GLU A 47 8.70 3.26 5.19
N MET A 48 9.98 2.93 5.41
CA MET A 48 10.78 3.52 6.49
C MET A 48 11.01 5.02 6.31
N GLN A 49 10.84 5.53 5.10
CA GLN A 49 10.88 6.96 4.79
C GLN A 49 9.47 7.54 4.61
N ARG A 50 8.61 6.88 3.80
CA ARG A 50 7.30 7.42 3.42
C ARG A 50 6.29 7.51 4.56
N VAL A 51 6.37 6.63 5.55
CA VAL A 51 5.47 6.65 6.70
C VAL A 51 5.81 7.82 7.64
N PRO A 52 7.09 8.08 8.01
CA PRO A 52 7.47 9.31 8.71
C PRO A 52 7.14 10.58 7.93
N ASP A 53 7.34 10.61 6.61
CA ASP A 53 6.95 11.77 5.76
C ASP A 53 5.43 12.06 5.88
N ALA A 54 4.61 11.05 6.19
CA ALA A 54 3.18 11.19 6.44
C ALA A 54 2.83 11.49 7.91
N GLY A 55 3.81 11.71 8.78
CA GLY A 55 3.62 12.08 10.19
C GLY A 55 3.43 10.90 11.14
N TYR A 56 3.66 9.65 10.73
CA TYR A 56 3.47 8.48 11.59
C TYR A 56 4.79 7.84 12.05
N ARG A 57 4.75 7.28 13.26
CA ARG A 57 5.85 6.46 13.78
C ARG A 57 5.88 5.11 13.09
N ILE A 58 7.09 4.60 12.79
CA ILE A 58 7.27 3.27 12.20
C ILE A 58 8.40 2.51 12.89
N ILE A 59 8.22 1.20 13.03
CA ILE A 59 9.26 0.26 13.48
C ILE A 59 9.56 -0.71 12.33
N GLY A 60 10.83 -0.83 11.96
CA GLY A 60 11.28 -1.78 10.94
C GLY A 60 11.45 -3.19 11.50
N LEU A 61 11.08 -4.22 10.71
CA LEU A 61 11.42 -5.61 10.97
C LEU A 61 12.52 -6.07 10.02
N PRO A 62 13.46 -6.92 10.47
CA PRO A 62 14.56 -7.44 9.64
C PRO A 62 14.04 -8.55 8.70
N ILE A 63 13.05 -8.26 7.87
CA ILE A 63 12.39 -9.21 6.96
C ILE A 63 12.81 -8.98 5.52
N ALA A 64 12.88 -10.07 4.74
CA ALA A 64 13.11 -10.03 3.31
C ALA A 64 12.18 -11.01 2.59
N GLY A 65 11.97 -10.79 1.29
CA GLY A 65 11.20 -11.71 0.47
C GLY A 65 11.97 -13.00 0.19
N PHE A 66 11.22 -14.09 -0.09
CA PHE A 66 11.79 -15.35 -0.54
C PHE A 66 12.35 -15.23 -1.96
N ASP A 67 13.57 -15.73 -2.17
CA ASP A 67 14.15 -15.88 -3.50
C ASP A 67 13.59 -17.14 -4.14
N ARG A 68 12.76 -16.98 -5.17
CA ARG A 68 12.12 -18.08 -5.89
C ARG A 68 13.08 -18.85 -6.79
N LYS A 69 14.22 -18.24 -7.16
CA LYS A 69 15.19 -18.84 -8.08
C LYS A 69 16.32 -19.57 -7.34
N ARG A 70 16.64 -19.16 -6.12
CA ARG A 70 17.78 -19.68 -5.36
C ARG A 70 17.34 -20.11 -3.96
N LEU A 71 16.78 -21.33 -3.86
CA LEU A 71 16.18 -21.85 -2.63
C LEU A 71 17.15 -21.90 -1.43
N TRP A 72 18.44 -22.16 -1.68
CA TRP A 72 19.47 -22.20 -0.62
C TRP A 72 19.72 -20.84 0.06
N LYS A 73 19.43 -19.72 -0.63
CA LYS A 73 19.48 -18.38 -0.01
C LYS A 73 18.34 -18.15 1.00
N ASN A 74 17.33 -18.98 0.99
CA ASN A 74 16.17 -18.80 1.87
C ASN A 74 16.45 -19.21 3.33
N VAL A 75 17.58 -19.87 3.65
CA VAL A 75 17.98 -20.13 5.03
C VAL A 75 18.11 -18.82 5.81
N SER A 76 18.79 -17.82 5.22
CA SER A 76 18.90 -16.48 5.82
C SER A 76 17.54 -15.78 5.96
N VAL A 77 16.59 -16.03 5.02
CA VAL A 77 15.23 -15.50 5.07
C VAL A 77 14.45 -16.13 6.22
N LEU A 78 14.61 -17.42 6.48
CA LEU A 78 13.98 -18.10 7.64
C LEU A 78 14.47 -17.53 8.97
N ILE A 79 15.79 -17.32 9.11
CA ILE A 79 16.36 -16.67 10.29
C ILE A 79 15.79 -15.25 10.46
N LYS A 80 15.75 -14.46 9.37
CA LYS A 80 15.13 -13.13 9.38
C LYS A 80 13.65 -13.18 9.76
N LEU A 81 12.90 -14.17 9.29
CA LEU A 81 11.51 -14.37 9.65
C LEU A 81 11.33 -14.62 11.15
N MET A 82 12.14 -15.51 11.73
CA MET A 82 12.13 -15.79 13.19
C MET A 82 12.47 -14.53 14.00
N ARG A 83 13.54 -13.81 13.62
CA ARG A 83 13.91 -12.54 14.26
C ARG A 83 12.82 -11.49 14.12
N SER A 84 12.15 -11.44 12.97
CA SER A 84 11.01 -10.52 12.74
C SER A 84 9.82 -10.84 13.62
N GLN A 85 9.49 -12.12 13.81
CA GLN A 85 8.42 -12.53 14.72
C GLN A 85 8.76 -12.17 16.18
N TRP A 86 10.00 -12.38 16.59
CA TRP A 86 10.46 -11.99 17.92
C TRP A 86 10.38 -10.48 18.15
N LYS A 87 10.86 -9.69 17.18
CA LYS A 87 10.77 -8.22 17.23
C LYS A 87 9.31 -7.76 17.21
N ALA A 88 8.45 -8.34 16.35
CA ALA A 88 7.03 -8.06 16.32
C ALA A 88 6.35 -8.35 17.67
N ARG A 89 6.69 -9.49 18.32
CA ARG A 89 6.18 -9.84 19.64
C ARG A 89 6.52 -8.77 20.68
N LYS A 90 7.77 -8.28 20.68
CA LYS A 90 8.19 -7.20 21.56
C LYS A 90 7.41 -5.92 21.30
N VAL A 91 7.31 -5.51 20.03
CA VAL A 91 6.54 -4.31 19.64
C VAL A 91 5.08 -4.39 20.09
N ILE A 92 4.41 -5.53 19.85
CA ILE A 92 3.01 -5.74 20.24
C ILE A 92 2.84 -5.73 21.77
N LYS A 93 3.79 -6.34 22.50
CA LYS A 93 3.76 -6.34 23.96
C LYS A 93 3.94 -4.94 24.54
N ASP A 94 4.84 -4.14 23.99
CA ASP A 94 5.16 -2.81 24.48
C ASP A 94 4.06 -1.80 24.10
N PHE A 95 3.57 -1.85 22.86
CA PHE A 95 2.56 -0.94 22.35
C PHE A 95 1.13 -1.29 22.80
N ARG A 96 0.83 -2.58 23.06
CA ARG A 96 -0.48 -3.11 23.50
C ARG A 96 -1.65 -2.69 22.58
N PRO A 97 -1.59 -2.98 21.28
CA PRO A 97 -2.64 -2.61 20.35
C PRO A 97 -3.94 -3.37 20.63
N GLN A 98 -5.10 -2.75 20.40
CA GLN A 98 -6.39 -3.41 20.42
C GLN A 98 -6.72 -4.06 19.07
N VAL A 99 -6.07 -3.61 17.98
CA VAL A 99 -6.24 -4.17 16.63
C VAL A 99 -4.94 -4.07 15.84
N ALA A 100 -4.71 -5.03 14.95
CA ALA A 100 -3.62 -4.97 13.98
C ALA A 100 -4.17 -5.08 12.55
N VAL A 101 -3.83 -4.11 11.70
CA VAL A 101 -4.25 -4.03 10.30
C VAL A 101 -3.08 -4.38 9.39
N GLY A 102 -3.28 -5.30 8.46
CA GLY A 102 -2.31 -5.68 7.43
C GLY A 102 -2.76 -5.26 6.05
N VAL A 103 -1.92 -4.54 5.34
CA VAL A 103 -2.21 -4.11 3.96
C VAL A 103 -1.37 -4.86 2.92
N GLY A 104 -0.70 -5.93 3.33
CA GLY A 104 0.19 -6.70 2.47
C GLY A 104 1.67 -6.30 2.57
N GLY A 105 2.50 -6.97 1.77
CA GLY A 105 3.95 -6.84 1.87
C GLY A 105 4.58 -7.80 2.90
N TYR A 106 5.92 -7.77 2.98
CA TYR A 106 6.66 -8.77 3.78
C TYR A 106 6.48 -8.59 5.29
N ALA A 107 6.35 -7.36 5.78
CA ALA A 107 6.24 -7.08 7.21
C ALA A 107 4.87 -7.45 7.79
N SER A 108 3.80 -7.43 6.99
CA SER A 108 2.46 -7.84 7.43
C SER A 108 2.41 -9.29 7.92
N GLY A 109 3.17 -10.19 7.28
CA GLY A 109 3.21 -11.61 7.63
C GLY A 109 3.56 -11.84 9.10
N PRO A 110 4.78 -11.56 9.53
CA PRO A 110 5.19 -11.74 10.93
C PRO A 110 4.38 -10.88 11.91
N THR A 111 4.00 -9.66 11.53
CA THR A 111 3.25 -8.75 12.41
C THR A 111 1.86 -9.31 12.74
N LEU A 112 1.04 -9.60 11.73
CA LEU A 112 -0.32 -10.07 11.95
C LEU A 112 -0.36 -11.50 12.51
N LYS A 113 0.55 -12.38 12.06
CA LYS A 113 0.68 -13.72 12.65
C LYS A 113 0.93 -13.64 14.15
N THR A 114 1.89 -12.80 14.56
CA THR A 114 2.24 -12.62 15.96
C THR A 114 1.11 -11.94 16.74
N ALA A 115 0.46 -10.92 16.18
CA ALA A 115 -0.70 -10.26 16.79
C ALA A 115 -1.82 -11.27 17.07
N GLY A 116 -2.19 -12.08 16.08
CA GLY A 116 -3.21 -13.13 16.26
C GLY A 116 -2.82 -14.18 17.28
N MET A 117 -1.55 -14.59 17.36
CA MET A 117 -1.04 -15.51 18.39
C MET A 117 -1.09 -14.90 19.81
N MET A 118 -1.03 -13.58 19.93
CA MET A 118 -1.12 -12.86 21.20
C MET A 118 -2.57 -12.43 21.53
N GLY A 119 -3.57 -12.90 20.80
CA GLY A 119 -4.99 -12.59 21.03
C GLY A 119 -5.43 -11.21 20.51
N VAL A 120 -4.57 -10.48 19.79
CA VAL A 120 -4.94 -9.21 19.16
C VAL A 120 -5.72 -9.51 17.87
N PRO A 121 -6.97 -9.00 17.72
CA PRO A 121 -7.74 -9.16 16.49
C PRO A 121 -7.03 -8.52 15.31
N THR A 122 -7.07 -9.21 14.16
CA THR A 122 -6.41 -8.76 12.94
C THR A 122 -7.41 -8.48 11.83
N LEU A 123 -7.14 -7.45 11.05
CA LEU A 123 -7.86 -7.07 9.85
C LEU A 123 -6.88 -7.07 8.67
N ILE A 124 -7.32 -7.57 7.52
CA ILE A 124 -6.56 -7.52 6.27
C ILE A 124 -7.26 -6.55 5.31
N GLN A 125 -6.48 -5.75 4.59
CA GLN A 125 -6.95 -5.01 3.45
C GLN A 125 -6.19 -5.48 2.19
N GLU A 126 -6.92 -5.87 1.15
CA GLU A 126 -6.37 -6.34 -0.14
C GLU A 126 -6.77 -5.37 -1.25
N GLN A 127 -5.77 -4.80 -1.91
CA GLN A 127 -5.93 -3.76 -2.93
C GLN A 127 -6.09 -4.31 -4.35
N ASN A 128 -5.77 -5.57 -4.56
CA ASN A 128 -5.68 -6.17 -5.89
C ASN A 128 -6.79 -7.19 -6.13
N SER A 129 -7.19 -7.37 -7.38
CA SER A 129 -8.12 -8.42 -7.80
C SER A 129 -7.52 -9.84 -7.74
N TYR A 130 -6.20 -9.95 -7.51
CA TYR A 130 -5.49 -11.18 -7.21
C TYR A 130 -4.76 -11.05 -5.88
N ALA A 131 -5.20 -11.82 -4.91
CA ALA A 131 -4.72 -11.69 -3.53
C ALA A 131 -3.23 -12.02 -3.39
N GLY A 132 -2.54 -11.17 -2.64
CA GLY A 132 -1.15 -11.37 -2.27
C GLY A 132 -0.95 -12.63 -1.40
N VAL A 133 0.21 -13.30 -1.56
CA VAL A 133 0.52 -14.53 -0.83
C VAL A 133 0.43 -14.33 0.69
N THR A 134 0.94 -13.23 1.20
CA THR A 134 0.89 -12.91 2.64
C THR A 134 -0.55 -12.83 3.14
N ASN A 135 -1.43 -12.11 2.42
CA ASN A 135 -2.82 -11.96 2.80
C ASN A 135 -3.57 -13.30 2.75
N LYS A 136 -3.31 -14.14 1.75
CA LYS A 136 -3.88 -15.51 1.69
C LYS A 136 -3.48 -16.36 2.89
N LEU A 137 -2.23 -16.33 3.31
CA LEU A 137 -1.73 -17.09 4.46
C LEU A 137 -2.34 -16.60 5.79
N LEU A 138 -2.68 -15.34 5.91
CA LEU A 138 -3.23 -14.73 7.12
C LEU A 138 -4.77 -14.80 7.19
N ALA A 139 -5.44 -15.01 6.07
CA ALA A 139 -6.89 -14.90 5.90
C ALA A 139 -7.70 -15.75 6.90
N GLN A 140 -7.28 -17.00 7.12
CA GLN A 140 -7.99 -17.91 8.02
C GLN A 140 -8.07 -17.41 9.46
N LYS A 141 -7.06 -16.68 9.92
CA LYS A 141 -6.98 -16.16 11.30
C LYS A 141 -7.43 -14.70 11.42
N ALA A 142 -7.59 -13.99 10.31
CA ALA A 142 -8.10 -12.65 10.31
C ALA A 142 -9.55 -12.58 10.78
N ARG A 143 -9.91 -11.52 11.50
CA ARG A 143 -11.29 -11.26 11.95
C ARG A 143 -12.16 -10.78 10.79
N LYS A 144 -11.63 -9.88 9.96
CA LYS A 144 -12.26 -9.35 8.75
C LYS A 144 -11.22 -9.10 7.66
N ILE A 145 -11.69 -9.12 6.40
CA ILE A 145 -10.87 -8.93 5.21
C ILE A 145 -11.58 -7.91 4.32
N CYS A 146 -11.06 -6.70 4.30
CA CYS A 146 -11.54 -5.64 3.42
C CYS A 146 -10.93 -5.83 2.03
N VAL A 147 -11.75 -5.83 1.00
CA VAL A 147 -11.31 -6.06 -0.39
C VAL A 147 -11.75 -4.92 -1.30
N ALA A 148 -10.96 -4.71 -2.36
CA ALA A 148 -11.19 -3.66 -3.34
C ALA A 148 -12.02 -4.14 -4.56
N TYR A 149 -12.14 -5.43 -4.77
CA TYR A 149 -12.76 -6.03 -5.95
C TYR A 149 -13.68 -7.19 -5.58
N ASP A 150 -14.67 -7.45 -6.41
CA ASP A 150 -15.54 -8.62 -6.33
C ASP A 150 -14.79 -9.92 -6.68
N GLY A 151 -15.40 -11.06 -6.35
CA GLY A 151 -14.86 -12.38 -6.67
C GLY A 151 -13.63 -12.77 -5.84
N MET A 152 -13.46 -12.18 -4.66
CA MET A 152 -12.33 -12.45 -3.77
C MET A 152 -12.54 -13.69 -2.88
N GLU A 153 -13.72 -14.27 -2.85
CA GLU A 153 -14.06 -15.54 -2.17
C GLU A 153 -13.26 -16.74 -2.70
N LYS A 154 -12.74 -16.65 -3.91
CA LYS A 154 -11.77 -17.63 -4.44
C LYS A 154 -10.41 -17.64 -3.70
N PHE A 155 -10.14 -16.62 -2.90
CA PHE A 155 -8.89 -16.46 -2.14
C PHE A 155 -9.10 -16.44 -0.63
N PHE A 156 -10.27 -15.99 -0.17
CA PHE A 156 -10.56 -15.67 1.22
C PHE A 156 -11.88 -16.31 1.69
N PRO A 157 -12.04 -16.62 2.98
CA PRO A 157 -13.32 -17.06 3.53
C PRO A 157 -14.40 -15.99 3.31
N ALA A 158 -15.50 -16.38 2.65
CA ALA A 158 -16.57 -15.47 2.24
C ALA A 158 -17.22 -14.72 3.42
N ASP A 159 -17.38 -15.38 4.57
CA ASP A 159 -17.95 -14.82 5.79
C ASP A 159 -17.12 -13.70 6.44
N LYS A 160 -15.87 -13.57 6.02
CA LYS A 160 -14.93 -12.55 6.53
C LYS A 160 -14.75 -11.37 5.58
N ILE A 161 -15.18 -11.50 4.33
CA ILE A 161 -15.00 -10.48 3.31
C ILE A 161 -15.94 -9.30 3.56
N ILE A 162 -15.40 -8.10 3.39
CA ILE A 162 -16.15 -6.84 3.33
C ILE A 162 -15.67 -6.08 2.10
N MET A 163 -16.58 -5.76 1.18
CA MET A 163 -16.28 -4.89 0.04
C MET A 163 -16.18 -3.45 0.52
N THR A 164 -14.98 -2.89 0.49
CA THR A 164 -14.70 -1.51 0.93
C THR A 164 -14.14 -0.62 -0.16
N GLY A 165 -13.74 -1.20 -1.28
CA GLY A 165 -12.93 -0.50 -2.28
C GLY A 165 -11.47 -0.31 -1.81
N ASN A 166 -10.69 0.41 -2.61
CA ASN A 166 -9.33 0.79 -2.28
C ASN A 166 -9.32 2.05 -1.39
N PRO A 167 -8.57 2.04 -0.28
CA PRO A 167 -8.31 3.25 0.48
C PRO A 167 -7.54 4.26 -0.36
N VAL A 168 -8.12 5.41 -0.61
CA VAL A 168 -7.48 6.51 -1.35
C VAL A 168 -7.17 7.67 -0.42
N ARG A 169 -6.19 8.48 -0.81
CA ARG A 169 -5.85 9.69 -0.05
C ARG A 169 -6.98 10.71 -0.15
N GLN A 170 -7.40 11.26 0.97
CA GLN A 170 -8.52 12.21 1.03
C GLN A 170 -8.26 13.51 0.25
N ASN A 171 -7.00 13.95 0.18
CA ASN A 171 -6.61 15.13 -0.61
C ASN A 171 -6.80 14.96 -2.13
N LEU A 172 -7.04 13.73 -2.61
CA LEU A 172 -7.40 13.48 -4.01
C LEU A 172 -8.89 13.74 -4.32
N THR A 173 -9.71 13.96 -3.29
CA THR A 173 -11.15 14.22 -3.43
C THR A 173 -11.62 15.52 -2.80
N LYS A 174 -10.81 16.04 -1.87
CA LYS A 174 -11.00 17.36 -1.24
C LYS A 174 -10.03 18.31 -1.90
N ASP A 175 -10.24 19.48 -2.16
CA ASP A 175 -9.30 20.50 -2.69
C ASP A 175 -8.76 20.21 -4.11
N MET A 176 -9.58 19.67 -4.98
CA MET A 176 -9.22 19.53 -6.40
C MET A 176 -9.14 20.92 -7.05
N PRO A 177 -8.05 21.23 -7.79
CA PRO A 177 -7.96 22.48 -8.54
C PRO A 177 -9.06 22.56 -9.61
N SER A 178 -9.46 23.76 -9.98
CA SER A 178 -10.34 23.95 -11.12
C SER A 178 -9.71 23.41 -12.40
N LYS A 179 -10.53 23.15 -13.41
CA LYS A 179 -10.03 22.68 -14.71
C LYS A 179 -9.05 23.67 -15.33
N GLU A 180 -9.32 24.96 -15.18
CA GLU A 180 -8.52 26.05 -15.69
C GLU A 180 -7.15 26.11 -15.00
N GLU A 181 -7.12 26.01 -13.69
CA GLU A 181 -5.88 25.93 -12.90
C GLU A 181 -5.05 24.69 -13.25
N ALA A 182 -5.71 23.55 -13.41
CA ALA A 182 -5.03 22.31 -13.81
C ALA A 182 -4.44 22.41 -15.22
N LEU A 183 -5.19 22.96 -16.19
CA LEU A 183 -4.67 23.19 -17.54
C LEU A 183 -3.46 24.14 -17.51
N GLY A 184 -3.53 25.21 -16.75
CA GLY A 184 -2.43 26.18 -16.59
C GLY A 184 -1.17 25.53 -16.00
N SER A 185 -1.33 24.70 -14.95
CA SER A 185 -0.20 24.04 -14.28
C SER A 185 0.55 23.03 -15.15
N PHE A 186 -0.14 22.45 -16.14
CA PHE A 186 0.47 21.53 -17.11
C PHE A 186 0.77 22.19 -18.47
N HIS A 187 0.60 23.52 -18.60
CA HIS A 187 0.77 24.27 -19.85
C HIS A 187 -0.09 23.71 -21.01
N LEU A 188 -1.31 23.29 -20.70
CA LEU A 188 -2.24 22.71 -21.66
C LEU A 188 -3.21 23.77 -22.22
N GLN A 189 -3.66 23.54 -23.44
CA GLN A 189 -4.58 24.46 -24.14
C GLN A 189 -6.04 24.15 -23.76
N PRO A 190 -6.85 25.16 -23.41
CA PRO A 190 -8.29 24.98 -23.26
C PRO A 190 -8.95 24.49 -24.55
N GLY A 191 -9.99 23.68 -24.42
CA GLY A 191 -10.77 23.19 -25.57
C GLY A 191 -10.22 21.96 -26.26
N LYS A 192 -8.95 21.60 -26.11
CA LYS A 192 -8.38 20.36 -26.63
C LYS A 192 -8.67 19.16 -25.72
N LYS A 193 -8.84 17.98 -26.33
CA LYS A 193 -8.92 16.72 -25.57
C LYS A 193 -7.55 16.40 -24.99
N THR A 194 -7.49 16.10 -23.70
CA THR A 194 -6.25 15.72 -23.02
C THR A 194 -6.21 14.20 -22.78
N ILE A 195 -5.14 13.56 -23.23
CA ILE A 195 -4.88 12.14 -22.99
C ILE A 195 -3.80 12.03 -21.92
N LEU A 196 -4.14 11.43 -20.78
CA LEU A 196 -3.19 11.13 -19.70
C LEU A 196 -2.65 9.71 -19.87
N ILE A 197 -1.33 9.58 -19.94
CA ILE A 197 -0.63 8.31 -20.05
C ILE A 197 0.26 8.12 -18.83
N VAL A 198 0.01 7.08 -18.05
CA VAL A 198 0.72 6.80 -16.80
C VAL A 198 1.26 5.38 -16.77
N GLY A 199 2.57 5.25 -16.67
CA GLY A 199 3.27 3.96 -16.60
C GLY A 199 3.51 3.45 -15.16
N GLY A 200 2.93 4.10 -14.14
CA GLY A 200 3.21 3.84 -12.73
C GLY A 200 4.49 4.52 -12.24
N SER A 201 4.83 4.34 -10.95
CA SER A 201 5.89 5.11 -10.26
C SER A 201 7.29 5.00 -10.87
N LEU A 202 7.59 3.90 -11.56
CA LEU A 202 8.89 3.66 -12.23
C LEU A 202 8.82 3.86 -13.75
N GLY A 203 7.64 4.13 -14.29
CA GLY A 203 7.36 4.09 -15.72
C GLY A 203 7.11 2.67 -16.24
N ALA A 204 6.60 2.56 -17.46
CA ALA A 204 6.36 1.29 -18.14
C ALA A 204 7.10 1.27 -19.48
N ARG A 205 8.12 0.42 -19.58
CA ARG A 205 9.00 0.34 -20.75
C ARG A 205 8.23 0.14 -22.07
N THR A 206 7.28 -0.76 -22.10
CA THR A 206 6.48 -1.05 -23.29
C THR A 206 5.66 0.18 -23.70
N ILE A 207 4.98 0.84 -22.75
CA ILE A 207 4.22 2.06 -23.03
C ILE A 207 5.15 3.14 -23.58
N ASN A 208 6.28 3.39 -22.91
CA ASN A 208 7.21 4.43 -23.33
C ASN A 208 7.77 4.16 -24.73
N ASN A 209 8.20 2.93 -25.02
CA ASN A 209 8.71 2.57 -26.35
C ASN A 209 7.65 2.73 -27.45
N THR A 210 6.41 2.30 -27.18
CA THR A 210 5.30 2.43 -28.15
C THR A 210 5.02 3.90 -28.45
N LEU A 211 4.94 4.75 -27.43
CA LEU A 211 4.69 6.17 -27.64
C LEU A 211 5.86 6.87 -28.35
N THR A 212 7.09 6.53 -28.01
CA THR A 212 8.28 7.06 -28.69
C THR A 212 8.26 6.68 -30.17
N ALA A 213 7.90 5.45 -30.51
CA ALA A 213 7.78 5.01 -31.92
C ALA A 213 6.62 5.72 -32.66
N SER A 214 5.62 6.22 -31.94
CA SER A 214 4.42 6.87 -32.49
C SER A 214 4.48 8.41 -32.45
N LEU A 215 5.61 9.02 -32.10
CA LEU A 215 5.73 10.46 -31.90
C LEU A 215 5.33 11.29 -33.14
N THR A 216 5.59 10.80 -34.34
CA THR A 216 5.20 11.48 -35.59
C THR A 216 3.67 11.57 -35.67
N THR A 217 2.97 10.45 -35.50
CA THR A 217 1.51 10.41 -35.51
C THR A 217 0.91 11.27 -34.38
N ILE A 218 1.53 11.28 -33.19
CA ILE A 218 1.11 12.11 -32.07
C ILE A 218 1.21 13.60 -32.43
N LYS A 219 2.29 14.02 -33.06
CA LYS A 219 2.51 15.43 -33.47
C LYS A 219 1.57 15.91 -34.57
N GLU A 220 1.14 15.00 -35.44
CA GLU A 220 0.20 15.30 -36.54
C GLU A 220 -1.23 15.52 -36.03
N ASN A 221 -1.59 14.95 -34.87
CA ASN A 221 -2.92 15.08 -34.25
C ASN A 221 -2.98 16.32 -33.36
N THR A 222 -3.22 17.49 -33.97
CA THR A 222 -3.16 18.79 -33.30
C THR A 222 -4.41 19.13 -32.46
N ASP A 223 -5.48 18.36 -32.55
CA ASP A 223 -6.74 18.52 -31.80
C ASP A 223 -6.72 17.82 -30.42
N VAL A 224 -5.69 17.03 -30.15
CA VAL A 224 -5.43 16.39 -28.87
C VAL A 224 -4.12 16.86 -28.26
N GLN A 225 -4.01 16.77 -26.96
CA GLN A 225 -2.79 17.03 -26.20
C GLN A 225 -2.53 15.93 -25.19
N PHE A 226 -1.29 15.80 -24.74
CA PHE A 226 -0.89 14.64 -23.96
C PHE A 226 -0.19 15.07 -22.67
N ILE A 227 -0.51 14.37 -21.56
CA ILE A 227 0.32 14.32 -20.35
C ILE A 227 0.91 12.93 -20.28
N TRP A 228 2.23 12.84 -20.36
CA TRP A 228 2.91 11.56 -20.37
C TRP A 228 3.88 11.43 -19.18
N GLN A 229 3.52 10.57 -18.24
CA GLN A 229 4.38 10.22 -17.12
C GLN A 229 5.29 9.04 -17.54
N THR A 230 6.52 9.35 -17.90
CA THR A 230 7.51 8.39 -18.39
C THR A 230 8.12 7.53 -17.29
N GLY A 231 8.19 8.05 -16.07
CA GLY A 231 8.96 7.49 -14.95
C GLY A 231 10.43 7.92 -14.96
N LYS A 232 11.04 7.98 -13.78
CA LYS A 232 12.38 8.53 -13.55
C LYS A 232 13.49 7.95 -14.45
N TYR A 233 13.37 6.69 -14.88
CA TYR A 233 14.41 6.02 -15.66
C TYR A 233 14.29 6.26 -17.17
N TYR A 234 13.21 6.87 -17.64
CA TYR A 234 12.92 7.07 -19.06
C TYR A 234 12.75 8.54 -19.45
N TYR A 235 13.03 9.44 -18.51
CA TYR A 235 12.96 10.88 -18.74
C TYR A 235 14.25 11.38 -19.38
#